data_491f796b49fd30c2270e1c60ba1c11f8
#
_entry.id   491f796b49fd30c2270e1c60ba1c11f8
#
_cell.length_a   1.000
_cell.length_b   1.000
_cell.length_c   1.000
_cell.angle_alpha   90.00
_cell.angle_beta   90.00
_cell.angle_gamma   90.00
#
_symmetry.space_group_name_H-M   'P 1'
#
loop_
_entity.id
_entity.type
_entity.pdbx_description
1 polymer ?
#
loop_
_entity_poly.entity_id
_entity_poly.type
_entity_poly.pdbx_seq_one_letter_code
_entity_poly.pdbx_strand_id
1 'polypeptide(L)'
;MAAEKTGLEGAVPILCVRDLAASVEFYVNVLGFRKDWGDLERFCSVSRDRSSIMLCQNDQGCSGTWLWVGAEDAEALFREFSAAGAKIPLPPTNYPWALEFHVQDPDGHVLRFGSEPKEDRPFSKWVAWNRQ
;
A
#
# COMPACT_ATOMS: atom_id res chain seq x y z
N MET A 1 27.33 -16.84 28.18
CA MET A 1 26.09 -17.46 27.71
C MET A 1 25.27 -16.43 26.96
N ALA A 2 24.87 -16.73 25.73
CA ALA A 2 24.08 -15.82 24.97
C ALA A 2 22.60 -15.84 25.48
N ALA A 3 21.98 -14.66 25.57
CA ALA A 3 20.56 -14.59 25.91
C ALA A 3 19.72 -15.16 24.75
N GLU A 4 18.62 -15.79 25.10
CA GLU A 4 17.66 -16.24 24.10
C GLU A 4 17.03 -15.02 23.43
N LYS A 5 16.85 -15.13 22.11
CA LYS A 5 16.17 -14.08 21.34
C LYS A 5 14.69 -14.42 21.24
N THR A 6 13.86 -13.47 21.64
CA THR A 6 12.42 -13.60 21.42
C THR A 6 12.11 -13.23 19.96
N GLY A 7 11.05 -13.81 19.42
CA GLY A 7 10.64 -13.51 18.04
C GLY A 7 9.96 -12.17 17.92
N LEU A 8 9.92 -11.66 16.69
CA LEU A 8 9.19 -10.44 16.34
C LEU A 8 8.00 -10.79 15.46
N GLU A 9 6.92 -10.06 15.61
CA GLU A 9 5.80 -10.11 14.67
C GLU A 9 6.07 -9.17 13.50
N GLY A 10 5.25 -9.22 12.48
CA GLY A 10 5.40 -8.35 11.32
C GLY A 10 5.24 -6.89 11.68
N ALA A 11 6.02 -6.03 11.02
CA ALA A 11 5.88 -4.59 11.20
C ALA A 11 4.61 -4.11 10.54
N VAL A 12 3.96 -3.10 11.13
CA VAL A 12 2.76 -2.48 10.61
C VAL A 12 3.04 -0.99 10.43
N PRO A 13 2.91 -0.45 9.22
CA PRO A 13 3.12 0.99 9.02
C PRO A 13 1.99 1.80 9.62
N ILE A 14 2.32 3.01 10.07
CA ILE A 14 1.37 4.00 10.55
C ILE A 14 1.43 5.18 9.59
N LEU A 15 0.34 5.47 8.90
CA LEU A 15 0.28 6.53 7.92
C LEU A 15 -0.43 7.75 8.50
N CYS A 16 0.19 8.91 8.33
CA CYS A 16 -0.41 10.17 8.72
C CYS A 16 -1.44 10.58 7.66
N VAL A 17 -2.67 10.82 8.08
CA VAL A 17 -3.76 11.22 7.18
C VAL A 17 -4.41 12.50 7.70
N ARG A 18 -4.94 13.31 6.80
CA ARG A 18 -5.57 14.59 7.17
C ARG A 18 -7.00 14.39 7.65
N ASP A 19 -7.70 13.43 7.08
CA ASP A 19 -9.11 13.13 7.38
C ASP A 19 -9.26 11.63 7.49
N LEU A 20 -9.33 11.13 8.70
CA LEU A 20 -9.35 9.69 8.95
C LEU A 20 -10.56 9.01 8.33
N ALA A 21 -11.73 9.62 8.44
CA ALA A 21 -12.96 9.04 7.86
C ALA A 21 -12.84 8.92 6.34
N ALA A 22 -12.29 9.93 5.66
CA ALA A 22 -12.09 9.90 4.23
C ALA A 22 -11.05 8.86 3.82
N SER A 23 -9.96 8.72 4.61
CA SER A 23 -8.95 7.70 4.38
C SER A 23 -9.51 6.30 4.53
N VAL A 24 -10.28 6.05 5.57
CA VAL A 24 -10.91 4.74 5.78
C VAL A 24 -11.84 4.42 4.62
N GLU A 25 -12.63 5.39 4.17
CA GLU A 25 -13.50 5.18 3.02
C GLU A 25 -12.70 4.78 1.77
N PHE A 26 -11.57 5.43 1.54
CA PHE A 26 -10.70 5.07 0.42
C PHE A 26 -10.16 3.64 0.55
N TYR A 27 -9.58 3.31 1.70
CA TYR A 27 -9.01 1.97 1.90
C TYR A 27 -10.06 0.88 1.84
N VAL A 28 -11.25 1.14 2.35
CA VAL A 28 -12.35 0.15 2.34
C VAL A 28 -13.01 0.07 0.96
N ASN A 29 -13.42 1.19 0.40
CA ASN A 29 -14.25 1.18 -0.81
C ASN A 29 -13.45 1.11 -2.10
N VAL A 30 -12.21 1.61 -2.13
CA VAL A 30 -11.37 1.55 -3.33
C VAL A 30 -10.41 0.39 -3.29
N LEU A 31 -9.70 0.18 -2.15
CA LEU A 31 -8.69 -0.86 -2.05
C LEU A 31 -9.21 -2.18 -1.47
N GLY A 32 -10.46 -2.24 -1.04
CA GLY A 32 -11.06 -3.47 -0.55
C GLY A 32 -10.57 -3.92 0.81
N PHE A 33 -10.04 -3.01 1.62
CA PHE A 33 -9.66 -3.30 2.99
C PHE A 33 -10.90 -3.30 3.88
N ARG A 34 -10.74 -3.76 5.10
CA ARG A 34 -11.77 -3.64 6.15
C ARG A 34 -11.20 -2.85 7.32
N LYS A 35 -12.06 -2.14 8.02
CA LYS A 35 -11.67 -1.48 9.27
C LYS A 35 -11.72 -2.53 10.38
N ASP A 36 -10.61 -2.73 11.08
CA ASP A 36 -10.50 -3.75 12.13
C ASP A 36 -10.88 -3.21 13.49
N TRP A 37 -10.29 -2.08 13.89
CA TRP A 37 -10.52 -1.48 15.20
C TRP A 37 -10.16 0.01 15.14
N GLY A 38 -10.56 0.73 16.16
CA GLY A 38 -10.30 2.15 16.31
C GLY A 38 -11.54 2.99 16.00
N ASP A 39 -11.32 4.30 15.86
CA ASP A 39 -12.39 5.26 15.59
C ASP A 39 -12.20 5.92 14.22
N LEU A 40 -12.99 6.95 13.93
CA LEU A 40 -12.90 7.69 12.68
C LEU A 40 -12.43 9.13 12.90
N GLU A 41 -11.88 9.42 14.08
CA GLU A 41 -11.44 10.76 14.42
C GLU A 41 -9.96 10.87 14.70
N ARG A 42 -9.33 9.81 15.24
CA ARG A 42 -7.94 9.86 15.64
C ARG A 42 -7.09 8.76 15.06
N PHE A 43 -7.50 7.51 15.21
CA PHE A 43 -6.64 6.37 14.92
C PHE A 43 -7.45 5.12 14.65
N CYS A 44 -7.08 4.37 13.62
CA CYS A 44 -7.70 3.07 13.37
C CYS A 44 -6.74 2.15 12.61
N SER A 45 -7.14 0.89 12.50
CA SER A 45 -6.44 -0.10 11.71
C SER A 45 -7.33 -0.60 10.59
N VAL A 46 -6.75 -0.74 9.42
CA VAL A 46 -7.40 -1.37 8.26
C VAL A 46 -6.56 -2.53 7.78
N SER A 47 -7.18 -3.56 7.24
CA SER A 47 -6.45 -4.71 6.72
C SER A 47 -7.17 -5.36 5.56
N ARG A 48 -6.39 -6.05 4.73
CA ARG A 48 -6.89 -6.92 3.68
C ARG A 48 -5.94 -8.12 3.64
N ASP A 49 -6.49 -9.31 3.82
CA ASP A 49 -5.71 -10.54 3.91
C ASP A 49 -4.62 -10.38 4.98
N ARG A 50 -3.35 -10.52 4.64
CA ARG A 50 -2.25 -10.39 5.59
C ARG A 50 -1.62 -9.00 5.62
N SER A 51 -2.21 -8.04 4.93
CA SER A 51 -1.70 -6.69 4.87
C SER A 51 -2.47 -5.81 5.86
N SER A 52 -1.77 -5.19 6.80
CA SER A 52 -2.35 -4.30 7.79
C SER A 52 -1.70 -2.93 7.74
N ILE A 53 -2.49 -1.89 7.89
CA ILE A 53 -2.04 -0.50 7.90
C ILE A 53 -2.79 0.22 9.03
N MET A 54 -2.07 0.99 9.82
CA MET A 54 -2.68 1.89 10.79
C MET A 54 -2.74 3.29 10.22
N LEU A 55 -3.85 3.99 10.47
CA LEU A 55 -4.08 5.34 9.99
C LEU A 55 -4.22 6.27 11.18
N CYS A 56 -3.46 7.37 11.18
CA CYS A 56 -3.44 8.31 12.29
C CYS A 56 -3.72 9.73 11.79
N GLN A 57 -4.75 10.37 12.35
CA GLN A 57 -5.13 11.70 11.87
C GLN A 57 -4.19 12.77 12.42
N ASN A 58 -3.45 13.42 11.52
CA ASN A 58 -2.63 14.61 11.78
C ASN A 58 -1.65 14.49 12.94
N ASP A 59 -1.11 13.30 13.20
CA ASP A 59 -0.23 13.12 14.36
C ASP A 59 1.04 12.35 13.98
N GLN A 60 0.98 11.05 13.88
CA GLN A 60 2.18 10.23 13.69
C GLN A 60 2.55 10.12 12.21
N GLY A 61 3.83 10.32 11.91
CA GLY A 61 4.33 10.21 10.55
C GLY A 61 4.18 11.49 9.75
N CYS A 62 4.43 11.38 8.45
CA CYS A 62 4.36 12.48 7.49
C CYS A 62 3.57 12.03 6.27
N SER A 63 3.13 13.00 5.44
CA SER A 63 2.56 12.69 4.15
C SER A 63 3.64 12.16 3.19
N GLY A 64 3.21 11.44 2.16
CA GLY A 64 4.13 10.97 1.12
C GLY A 64 4.96 9.76 1.48
N THR A 65 4.48 8.90 2.35
CA THR A 65 5.13 7.63 2.70
C THR A 65 4.94 6.60 1.57
N TRP A 66 5.96 5.80 1.33
CA TRP A 66 5.94 4.73 0.35
C TRP A 66 5.89 3.36 1.03
N LEU A 67 5.00 2.49 0.56
CA LEU A 67 4.85 1.13 1.07
C LEU A 67 5.00 0.12 -0.07
N TRP A 68 5.59 -1.03 0.24
CA TRP A 68 5.55 -2.19 -0.66
C TRP A 68 4.52 -3.19 -0.15
N VAL A 69 3.61 -3.61 -1.01
CA VAL A 69 2.61 -4.63 -0.69
C VAL A 69 2.70 -5.73 -1.75
N GLY A 70 3.12 -6.92 -1.33
CA GLY A 70 3.15 -8.07 -2.22
C GLY A 70 1.74 -8.55 -2.54
N ALA A 71 1.51 -8.95 -3.77
CA ALA A 71 0.22 -9.45 -4.25
C ALA A 71 0.42 -10.73 -5.05
N GLU A 72 -0.59 -11.58 -5.10
CA GLU A 72 -0.50 -12.80 -5.88
C GLU A 72 -0.54 -12.51 -7.38
N ASP A 73 -1.37 -11.55 -7.79
CA ASP A 73 -1.56 -11.19 -9.19
C ASP A 73 -1.75 -9.69 -9.31
N ALA A 74 -0.66 -8.99 -9.63
CA ALA A 74 -0.68 -7.53 -9.71
C ALA A 74 -1.60 -7.02 -10.82
N GLU A 75 -1.70 -7.73 -11.94
CA GLU A 75 -2.56 -7.29 -13.04
C GLU A 75 -4.04 -7.39 -12.68
N ALA A 76 -4.43 -8.46 -12.00
CA ALA A 76 -5.79 -8.61 -11.51
C ALA A 76 -6.13 -7.53 -10.50
N LEU A 77 -5.19 -7.25 -9.57
CA LEU A 77 -5.38 -6.22 -8.57
C LEU A 77 -5.47 -4.83 -9.21
N PHE A 78 -4.66 -4.58 -10.22
CA PHE A 78 -4.72 -3.32 -10.98
C PHE A 78 -6.11 -3.12 -11.60
N ARG A 79 -6.67 -4.17 -12.21
CA ARG A 79 -8.01 -4.09 -12.79
C ARG A 79 -9.07 -3.79 -11.74
N GLU A 80 -8.96 -4.44 -10.58
CA GLU A 80 -9.88 -4.20 -9.47
C GLU A 80 -9.81 -2.73 -9.01
N PHE A 81 -8.61 -2.23 -8.76
CA PHE A 81 -8.44 -0.86 -8.25
C PHE A 81 -8.78 0.20 -9.30
N SER A 82 -8.45 -0.05 -10.57
CA SER A 82 -8.82 0.86 -11.65
C SER A 82 -10.34 0.99 -11.78
N ALA A 83 -11.04 -0.13 -11.69
CA ALA A 83 -12.51 -0.14 -11.75
C ALA A 83 -13.12 0.63 -10.58
N ALA A 84 -12.44 0.64 -9.42
CA ALA A 84 -12.91 1.37 -8.24
C ALA A 84 -12.47 2.85 -8.24
N GLY A 85 -11.77 3.30 -9.26
CA GLY A 85 -11.38 4.70 -9.41
C GLY A 85 -10.09 5.10 -8.72
N ALA A 86 -9.20 4.16 -8.42
CA ALA A 86 -7.93 4.48 -7.78
C ALA A 86 -7.06 5.35 -8.68
N LYS A 87 -6.28 6.23 -8.06
CA LYS A 87 -5.25 7.01 -8.77
C LYS A 87 -4.00 6.16 -8.90
N ILE A 88 -3.56 5.94 -10.14
CA ILE A 88 -2.46 5.02 -10.45
C ILE A 88 -1.32 5.77 -11.14
N PRO A 89 -0.35 6.29 -10.36
CA PRO A 89 0.79 7.02 -10.93
C PRO A 89 1.69 6.16 -11.82
N LEU A 90 1.76 4.85 -11.53
CA LEU A 90 2.51 3.92 -12.36
C LEU A 90 1.61 2.73 -12.70
N PRO A 91 1.26 2.55 -14.00
CA PRO A 91 0.51 1.36 -14.41
C PRO A 91 1.40 0.11 -14.34
N PRO A 92 0.81 -1.09 -14.47
CA PRO A 92 1.59 -2.33 -14.39
C PRO A 92 2.81 -2.30 -15.27
N THR A 93 3.97 -2.53 -14.66
CA THR A 93 5.27 -2.47 -15.32
C THR A 93 6.06 -3.70 -14.91
N ASN A 94 6.59 -4.42 -15.90
CA ASN A 94 7.32 -5.66 -15.64
C ASN A 94 8.81 -5.37 -15.48
N TYR A 95 9.24 -5.31 -14.21
CA TYR A 95 10.66 -5.17 -13.88
C TYR A 95 11.29 -6.53 -13.63
N PRO A 96 12.62 -6.64 -13.67
CA PRO A 96 13.26 -7.92 -13.34
C PRO A 96 12.95 -8.45 -11.93
N TRP A 97 12.63 -7.56 -10.99
CA TRP A 97 12.34 -7.95 -9.60
C TRP A 97 10.85 -8.17 -9.34
N ALA A 98 9.95 -7.58 -10.12
CA ALA A 98 8.51 -7.72 -9.91
C ALA A 98 7.72 -7.09 -11.04
N LEU A 99 6.53 -7.61 -11.25
CA LEU A 99 5.49 -6.92 -12.01
C LEU A 99 4.76 -6.03 -11.01
N GLU A 100 4.90 -4.71 -11.12
CA GLU A 100 4.34 -3.81 -10.11
C GLU A 100 3.57 -2.63 -10.71
N PHE A 101 2.67 -2.09 -9.92
CA PHE A 101 1.99 -0.82 -10.20
C PHE A 101 1.85 -0.04 -8.91
N HIS A 102 1.60 1.26 -9.02
CA HIS A 102 1.51 2.13 -7.85
C HIS A 102 0.12 2.72 -7.73
N VAL A 103 -0.35 2.84 -6.48
CA VAL A 103 -1.58 3.52 -6.12
C VAL A 103 -1.22 4.68 -5.20
N GLN A 104 -1.80 5.84 -5.45
CA GLN A 104 -1.64 6.99 -4.56
C GLN A 104 -2.92 7.18 -3.75
N ASP A 105 -2.78 7.28 -2.44
CA ASP A 105 -3.92 7.49 -1.56
C ASP A 105 -4.26 8.99 -1.45
N PRO A 106 -5.36 9.36 -0.75
CA PRO A 106 -5.77 10.76 -0.65
C PRO A 106 -4.73 11.70 0.01
N ASP A 107 -3.80 11.15 0.79
CA ASP A 107 -2.78 11.94 1.46
C ASP A 107 -1.43 11.90 0.75
N GLY A 108 -1.38 11.36 -0.45
CA GLY A 108 -0.14 11.28 -1.23
C GLY A 108 0.77 10.13 -0.84
N HIS A 109 0.33 9.22 0.01
CA HIS A 109 1.08 7.99 0.26
C HIS A 109 1.01 7.10 -0.98
N VAL A 110 2.12 6.44 -1.29
CA VAL A 110 2.20 5.58 -2.47
C VAL A 110 2.32 4.12 -2.03
N LEU A 111 1.39 3.30 -2.49
CA LEU A 111 1.45 1.86 -2.28
C LEU A 111 1.95 1.21 -3.56
N ARG A 112 3.08 0.52 -3.46
CA ARG A 112 3.65 -0.26 -4.55
C ARG A 112 3.13 -1.67 -4.41
N PHE A 113 2.26 -2.08 -5.33
CA PHE A 113 1.73 -3.46 -5.37
C PHE A 113 2.52 -4.26 -6.38
N GLY A 114 3.06 -5.39 -5.96
CA GLY A 114 3.90 -6.20 -6.84
C GLY A 114 3.67 -7.69 -6.69
N SER A 115 3.78 -8.39 -7.82
CA SER A 115 3.76 -9.84 -7.89
C SER A 115 5.01 -10.32 -8.63
N GLU A 116 5.15 -11.65 -8.79
CA GLU A 116 6.28 -12.21 -9.51
C GLU A 116 6.39 -11.60 -10.92
N PRO A 117 7.61 -11.31 -11.40
CA PRO A 117 7.78 -10.78 -12.75
C PRO A 117 7.36 -11.81 -13.81
N LYS A 118 6.96 -11.31 -14.96
CA LYS A 118 6.54 -12.15 -16.08
C LYS A 118 7.73 -12.44 -16.99
N GLU A 119 8.12 -13.71 -17.07
CA GLU A 119 9.25 -14.13 -17.90
C GLU A 119 8.92 -14.16 -19.39
N ASP A 120 7.65 -14.13 -19.74
CA ASP A 120 7.18 -14.25 -21.14
C ASP A 120 7.11 -12.90 -21.87
N ARG A 121 7.60 -11.83 -21.25
CA ARG A 121 7.58 -10.48 -21.85
C ARG A 121 8.83 -9.71 -21.42
N PRO A 122 9.20 -8.65 -22.18
CA PRO A 122 10.40 -7.87 -21.86
C PRO A 122 10.32 -7.21 -20.48
N PHE A 123 11.48 -7.07 -19.85
CA PHE A 123 11.59 -6.31 -18.62
C PHE A 123 11.83 -4.84 -18.92
N SER A 124 11.17 -3.98 -18.17
CA SER A 124 11.39 -2.55 -18.22
C SER A 124 12.63 -2.19 -17.41
N LYS A 125 13.32 -1.12 -17.86
CA LYS A 125 14.44 -0.58 -17.09
C LYS A 125 13.90 0.31 -15.97
N TRP A 126 14.52 0.23 -14.81
CA TRP A 126 14.21 1.13 -13.72
C TRP A 126 14.71 2.54 -14.07
N VAL A 127 13.86 3.51 -13.83
CA VAL A 127 14.25 4.92 -13.82
C VAL A 127 13.71 5.54 -12.55
N ALA A 128 14.45 6.51 -12.02
CA ALA A 128 14.00 7.20 -10.82
C ALA A 128 12.66 7.90 -11.10
N TRP A 129 11.72 7.77 -10.18
CA TRP A 129 10.43 8.43 -10.34
C TRP A 129 10.60 9.91 -10.03
N ASN A 130 10.14 10.76 -10.96
CA ASN A 130 10.20 12.20 -10.77
C ASN A 130 9.24 12.65 -9.67
N ARG A 131 9.72 13.59 -8.89
CA ARG A 131 8.92 14.23 -7.84
C ARG A 131 8.43 15.57 -8.36
N GLN A 132 7.34 15.50 -9.08
CA GLN A 132 6.77 16.72 -9.62
C GLN A 132 5.43 17.02 -9.02
#